data_f617f63a4d8e05089ce38a98ee7d2bec
#
_entry.id   f617f63a4d8e05089ce38a98ee7d2bec
#
_cell.length_a   1.000
_cell.length_b   1.000
_cell.length_c   1.000
_cell.angle_alpha   90.00
_cell.angle_beta   90.00
_cell.angle_gamma   90.00
#
_symmetry.space_group_name_H-M   'P 1'
#
loop_
_entity.id
_entity.type
_entity.pdbx_description
1 polymer ?
#
loop_
_entity_poly.entity_id
_entity_poly.type
_entity_poly.pdbx_seq_one_letter_code
_entity_poly.pdbx_strand_id
1 'polypeptide(L)' 'MERLADKTVKELKKIREDYVKKYIGDFDKPFGYKSELKNLDRLIAAKG' A
#
# COMPACT_ATOMS: atom_id res chain seq x y z
N MET A 1 12.29 -13.10 -4.73
CA MET A 1 11.06 -12.33 -4.51
C MET A 1 11.34 -11.08 -3.71
N GLU A 2 10.95 -9.96 -4.22
CA GLU A 2 11.09 -8.71 -3.49
C GLU A 2 9.99 -8.58 -2.44
N ARG A 3 10.38 -8.20 -1.25
CA ARG A 3 9.43 -7.95 -0.17
C ARG A 3 9.09 -6.46 -0.14
N LEU A 4 7.89 -6.14 0.32
CA LEU A 4 7.51 -4.74 0.46
C LEU A 4 8.49 -3.97 1.34
N ALA A 5 9.04 -4.62 2.35
CA ALA A 5 9.99 -3.99 3.25
C ALA A 5 11.31 -3.63 2.57
N ASP A 6 11.62 -4.25 1.44
CA ASP A 6 12.85 -3.98 0.70
C ASP A 6 12.69 -2.84 -0.31
N LYS A 7 11.48 -2.36 -0.52
CA LYS A 7 11.21 -1.30 -1.47
C LYS A 7 11.51 0.07 -0.87
N THR A 8 11.84 1.02 -1.75
CA THR A 8 12.09 2.38 -1.32
C THR A 8 10.78 3.07 -0.96
N VAL A 9 10.88 4.19 -0.22
CA VAL A 9 9.71 4.99 0.13
C VAL A 9 8.96 5.42 -1.13
N LYS A 10 9.69 5.80 -2.16
CA LYS A 10 9.08 6.23 -3.42
C LYS A 10 8.25 5.11 -4.05
N GLU A 11 8.78 3.91 -4.06
CA GLU A 11 8.07 2.75 -4.60
C GLU A 11 6.86 2.39 -3.75
N LEU A 12 7.00 2.45 -2.44
CA LEU A 12 5.90 2.16 -1.53
C LEU A 12 4.75 3.14 -1.71
N LYS A 13 5.08 4.42 -1.86
CA LYS A 13 4.06 5.45 -2.08
C LYS A 13 3.32 5.22 -3.39
N LYS A 14 4.03 4.81 -4.42
CA LYS A 14 3.42 4.53 -5.71
C LYS A 14 2.49 3.32 -5.62
N ILE A 15 2.94 2.27 -4.96
CA ILE A 15 2.13 1.06 -4.76
C ILE A 15 0.85 1.41 -4.00
N ARG A 16 1.00 2.21 -2.95
CA ARG A 16 -0.14 2.64 -2.15
C ARG A 16 -1.14 3.44 -2.99
N GLU A 17 -0.64 4.36 -3.79
CA GLU A 17 -1.49 5.17 -4.65
C GLU A 17 -2.23 4.32 -5.67
N ASP A 18 -1.54 3.40 -6.33
CA ASP A 18 -2.14 2.50 -7.30
C ASP A 18 -3.20 1.62 -6.64
N TYR A 19 -2.92 1.15 -5.43
CA TYR A 19 -3.84 0.30 -4.69
C TYR A 19 -5.13 1.05 -4.35
N VAL A 20 -4.99 2.28 -3.89
CA VAL A 20 -6.14 3.13 -3.57
C VAL A 20 -6.95 3.41 -4.83
N LYS A 21 -6.29 3.78 -5.92
CA LYS A 21 -6.97 4.08 -7.18
C LYS A 21 -7.71 2.87 -7.74
N LYS A 22 -7.13 1.70 -7.57
CA LYS A 22 -7.74 0.47 -8.08
C LYS A 22 -9.09 0.19 -7.44
N TYR A 23 -9.22 0.50 -6.17
CA TYR A 23 -10.44 0.21 -5.40
C TYR A 23 -11.28 1.44 -5.08
N ILE A 24 -10.90 2.60 -5.61
CA ILE A 24 -11.66 3.82 -5.35
C ILE A 24 -13.02 3.72 -6.05
N GLY A 25 -14.09 3.97 -5.30
CA GLY A 25 -15.44 3.86 -5.82
C GLY A 25 -15.98 2.44 -5.92
N ASP A 26 -15.19 1.46 -5.57
CA ASP A 26 -15.60 0.05 -5.60
C ASP A 26 -16.27 -0.33 -4.29
N PHE A 27 -17.43 -0.99 -4.39
CA PHE A 27 -18.11 -1.49 -3.20
C PHE A 27 -17.53 -2.81 -2.73
N ASP A 28 -16.89 -3.54 -3.64
CA ASP A 28 -16.34 -4.86 -3.34
C ASP A 28 -14.84 -4.79 -3.05
N LYS A 29 -14.49 -4.02 -2.04
CA LYS A 29 -13.10 -3.95 -1.61
C LYS A 29 -12.68 -5.28 -0.99
N PRO A 30 -11.43 -5.73 -1.22
CA PRO A 30 -10.97 -6.97 -0.63
C PRO A 30 -10.97 -6.88 0.90
N PHE A 31 -11.12 -8.04 1.53
CA PHE A 31 -11.21 -8.11 2.99
C PHE A 31 -10.03 -7.44 3.68
N GLY A 32 -8.83 -7.57 3.12
CA GLY A 32 -7.63 -7.01 3.70
C GLY A 32 -7.26 -5.62 3.21
N TYR A 33 -8.18 -4.91 2.55
CA TYR A 33 -7.88 -3.61 1.95
C TYR A 33 -7.31 -2.61 2.95
N LYS A 34 -8.02 -2.42 4.07
CA LYS A 34 -7.59 -1.47 5.09
C LYS A 34 -6.29 -1.89 5.75
N SER A 35 -6.15 -3.18 6.00
CA SER A 35 -4.93 -3.72 6.59
C SER A 35 -3.73 -3.50 5.69
N GLU A 36 -3.91 -3.70 4.39
CA GLU A 36 -2.85 -3.51 3.42
C GLU A 36 -2.41 -2.05 3.35
N LEU A 37 -3.37 -1.13 3.31
CA LEU A 37 -3.06 0.30 3.31
C LEU A 37 -2.32 0.70 4.58
N LYS A 38 -2.77 0.21 5.71
CA LYS A 38 -2.14 0.50 6.98
C LYS A 38 -0.70 -0.03 7.01
N ASN A 39 -0.50 -1.21 6.47
CA ASN A 39 0.82 -1.82 6.39
C ASN A 39 1.76 -0.99 5.52
N LEU A 40 1.27 -0.55 4.36
CA LEU A 40 2.05 0.31 3.46
C LEU A 40 2.42 1.64 4.13
N ASP A 41 1.45 2.26 4.80
CA ASP A 41 1.70 3.51 5.52
C ASP A 41 2.75 3.32 6.60
N ARG A 42 2.69 2.21 7.30
CA ARG A 42 3.64 1.90 8.36
C ARG A 42 5.05 1.75 7.81
N LEU A 43 5.18 1.04 6.69
CA LEU A 43 6.47 0.86 6.05
C LEU A 43 7.04 2.19 5.55
N ILE A 44 6.18 3.03 4.97
CA ILE A 44 6.58 4.35 4.50
C ILE A 44 7.08 5.20 5.68
N ALA A 45 6.33 5.20 6.77
CA ALA A 45 6.71 5.96 7.96
C ALA A 45 8.03 5.45 8.56
N ALA A 46 8.24 4.15 8.54
CA ALA A 46 9.46 3.56 9.09
C ALA A 46 10.69 3.92 8.25
N LYS A 47 10.51 4.09 6.96
CA LYS A 47 11.63 4.41 6.06
C LYS A 47 11.82 5.89 5.83
N GLY A 48 10.73 6.62 5.90
CA GLY A 48 10.74 8.07 5.69
C GLY A 48 10.77 8.81 7.00
#